data_355e6bec3f2fdb7634a1eea5cd426e6a
#
_entry.id   355e6bec3f2fdb7634a1eea5cd426e6a
#
_cell.length_a   1.000
_cell.length_b   1.000
_cell.length_c   1.000
_cell.angle_alpha   90.00
_cell.angle_beta   90.00
_cell.angle_gamma   90.00
#
_symmetry.space_group_name_H-M   'P 1'
#
loop_
_entity.id
_entity.type
_entity.pdbx_description
1 polymer ?
#
loop_
_entity_poly.entity_id
_entity_poly.type
_entity_poly.pdbx_seq_one_letter_code
_entity_poly.pdbx_strand_id
1 'polypeptide(L)' 'MEYHKNLMKISLAENLRSLMLRHMFEKITIKQICDATGVIRATFYNYFSDKYDCLNWIVYHDIVENTKDYVESGDF' A
#
# COMPACT_ATOMS: atom_id res chain seq x y z
N MET A 1 -0.79 -13.14 -13.18
CA MET A 1 0.36 -12.31 -13.56
C MET A 1 0.72 -11.39 -12.42
N GLU A 2 1.99 -11.28 -12.17
CA GLU A 2 2.46 -10.43 -11.08
C GLU A 2 2.13 -8.97 -11.29
N TYR A 3 2.12 -8.55 -12.55
CA TYR A 3 1.79 -7.18 -12.87
C TYR A 3 0.40 -6.80 -12.35
N HIS A 4 -0.59 -7.68 -12.54
CA HIS A 4 -1.94 -7.42 -12.07
C HIS A 4 -2.03 -7.43 -10.55
N LYS A 5 -1.28 -8.32 -9.91
CA LYS A 5 -1.23 -8.36 -8.45
C LYS A 5 -0.65 -7.06 -7.91
N ASN A 6 0.40 -6.57 -8.56
CA ASN A 6 1.02 -5.32 -8.12
C ASN A 6 0.07 -4.15 -8.29
N LEU A 7 -0.72 -4.14 -9.36
CA LEU A 7 -1.68 -3.06 -9.55
C LEU A 7 -2.71 -3.03 -8.43
N MET A 8 -3.21 -4.18 -8.01
CA MET A 8 -4.16 -4.23 -6.91
C MET A 8 -3.52 -3.80 -5.60
N LYS A 9 -2.30 -4.26 -5.34
CA LYS A 9 -1.58 -3.85 -4.15
C LYS A 9 -1.37 -2.34 -4.13
N ILE A 10 -0.98 -1.79 -5.26
CA ILE A 10 -0.78 -0.34 -5.39
C ILE A 10 -2.09 0.39 -5.12
N SER A 11 -3.19 -0.11 -5.67
CA SER A 11 -4.48 0.53 -5.49
C SER A 11 -4.90 0.54 -4.02
N LEU A 12 -4.76 -0.61 -3.35
CA LEU A 12 -5.08 -0.71 -1.93
C LEU A 12 -4.17 0.20 -1.11
N ALA A 13 -2.88 0.21 -1.42
CA ALA A 13 -1.91 1.01 -0.70
C ALA A 13 -2.16 2.50 -0.89
N GLU A 14 -2.47 2.92 -2.11
CA GLU A 14 -2.74 4.33 -2.38
C GLU A 14 -3.99 4.80 -1.65
N ASN A 15 -5.00 3.95 -1.56
CA ASN A 15 -6.21 4.32 -0.83
C ASN A 15 -5.97 4.37 0.67
N LEU A 16 -5.13 3.47 1.20
CA LEU A 16 -4.74 3.59 2.61
C LEU A 16 -3.95 4.88 2.84
N ARG A 17 -3.01 5.17 1.96
CA ARG A 17 -2.22 6.40 2.05
C ARG A 17 -3.13 7.63 2.06
N SER A 18 -4.12 7.63 1.19
CA SER A 18 -5.07 8.74 1.10
C SER A 18 -5.89 8.89 2.38
N LEU A 19 -6.31 7.77 2.96
CA LEU A 19 -7.06 7.80 4.21
C LEU A 19 -6.20 8.34 5.36
N MET A 20 -4.90 8.05 5.32
CA MET A 20 -3.99 8.49 6.37
C MET A 20 -3.77 10.01 6.34
N LEU A 21 -4.17 10.67 5.28
CA LEU A 21 -4.12 12.14 5.24
C LEU A 21 -5.22 12.78 6.06
N ARG A 22 -6.28 12.02 6.38
CA ARG A 22 -7.44 12.56 7.09
C ARG A 22 -7.74 11.87 8.40
N HIS A 23 -7.20 10.68 8.60
CA HIS A 23 -7.50 9.86 9.76
C HIS A 23 -6.23 9.31 10.36
N MET A 24 -6.21 9.17 11.66
CA MET A 24 -5.10 8.48 12.31
C MET A 24 -5.14 7.01 11.90
N PHE A 25 -3.97 6.43 11.68
CA PHE A 25 -3.88 5.06 11.22
C PHE A 25 -4.65 4.09 12.11
N GLU A 26 -4.60 4.31 13.43
CA GLU A 26 -5.30 3.43 14.37
C GLU A 26 -6.81 3.43 14.15
N LYS A 27 -7.33 4.50 13.59
CA LYS A 27 -8.77 4.63 13.35
C LYS A 27 -9.20 4.10 12.00
N ILE A 28 -8.25 3.84 11.11
CA ILE A 28 -8.58 3.35 9.77
C ILE A 28 -8.86 1.86 9.83
N THR A 29 -9.94 1.44 9.17
CA THR A 29 -10.35 0.03 9.14
C THR A 29 -10.14 -0.54 7.75
N ILE A 30 -10.03 -1.87 7.69
CA ILE A 30 -9.94 -2.56 6.40
C ILE A 30 -11.17 -2.28 5.56
N LYS A 31 -12.34 -2.17 6.20
CA LYS A 31 -13.56 -1.84 5.48
C LYS A 31 -13.44 -0.49 4.75
N GLN A 32 -12.87 0.51 5.43
CA GLN A 32 -12.66 1.81 4.81
C GLN A 32 -11.74 1.72 3.61
N ILE A 33 -10.66 0.95 3.74
CA ILE A 33 -9.72 0.77 2.63
C ILE A 33 -10.42 0.08 1.46
N CYS A 34 -11.20 -0.95 1.76
CA CYS A 34 -11.94 -1.70 0.73
C CYS A 34 -12.98 -0.82 0.06
N ASP A 35 -13.73 -0.06 0.83
CA ASP A 35 -14.75 0.83 0.26
C ASP A 35 -14.12 1.87 -0.65
N ALA A 36 -12.98 2.42 -0.24
CA ALA A 36 -12.28 3.42 -1.05
C ALA A 36 -11.74 2.81 -2.34
N THR A 37 -11.35 1.54 -2.30
CA THR A 37 -10.79 0.85 -3.45
C THR A 37 -11.86 0.26 -4.35
N GLY A 38 -13.06 0.02 -3.79
CA GLY A 38 -14.14 -0.58 -4.54
C GLY A 38 -14.06 -2.10 -4.56
N VAL A 39 -13.53 -2.70 -3.51
CA VAL A 39 -13.40 -4.16 -3.42
C VAL A 39 -14.00 -4.65 -2.11
N ILE A 40 -14.16 -5.97 -2.01
CA ILE A 40 -14.65 -6.60 -0.78
C ILE A 40 -13.47 -7.02 0.08
N ARG A 41 -13.75 -7.33 1.35
CA ARG A 41 -12.71 -7.71 2.30
C ARG A 41 -11.90 -8.93 1.83
N ALA A 42 -12.57 -9.89 1.22
CA ALA A 42 -11.89 -11.08 0.74
C ALA A 42 -10.77 -10.71 -0.24
N THR A 43 -11.02 -9.71 -1.07
CA THR A 43 -10.02 -9.25 -2.02
C THR A 43 -8.82 -8.65 -1.30
N PHE A 44 -9.07 -7.85 -0.26
CA PHE A 44 -7.98 -7.29 0.54
C PHE A 44 -7.09 -8.40 1.11
N TYR A 45 -7.72 -9.41 1.70
CA TYR A 45 -6.97 -10.49 2.35
C TYR A 45 -6.23 -11.39 1.37
N ASN A 46 -6.53 -11.28 0.08
CA ASN A 46 -5.73 -11.96 -0.94
C ASN A 46 -4.34 -11.34 -1.08
N TYR A 47 -4.17 -10.11 -0.65
CA TYR A 47 -2.93 -9.36 -0.87
C TYR A 47 -2.22 -8.98 0.42
N PHE A 48 -2.97 -8.71 1.48
CA PHE A 48 -2.40 -8.29 2.76
C PHE A 48 -3.10 -9.02 3.88
N SER A 49 -2.34 -9.36 4.93
CA SER A 49 -2.92 -10.07 6.08
C SER A 49 -3.73 -9.12 6.97
N ASP A 50 -3.34 -7.84 7.02
CA ASP A 50 -4.06 -6.84 7.80
C ASP A 50 -3.60 -5.46 7.34
N LYS A 51 -4.10 -4.41 7.99
CA LYS A 51 -3.75 -3.05 7.57
C LYS A 51 -2.30 -2.72 7.88
N TYR A 52 -1.71 -3.36 8.87
CA TYR A 52 -0.30 -3.16 9.20
C TYR A 52 0.59 -3.74 8.11
N ASP A 53 0.19 -4.87 7.56
CA ASP A 53 0.91 -5.48 6.45
C ASP A 53 0.88 -4.54 5.23
N CYS A 54 -0.26 -3.95 4.98
CA CYS A 54 -0.41 -2.99 3.89
C CYS A 54 0.48 -1.76 4.13
N LEU A 55 0.50 -1.25 5.35
CA LEU A 55 1.34 -0.11 5.69
C LEU A 55 2.82 -0.45 5.52
N ASN A 56 3.22 -1.63 5.97
CA ASN A 56 4.60 -2.09 5.80
C ASN A 56 4.99 -2.13 4.34
N TRP A 57 4.08 -2.58 3.49
CA TRP A 57 4.33 -2.63 2.06
C TRP A 57 4.55 -1.23 1.49
N ILE A 58 3.75 -0.26 1.96
CA ILE A 58 3.89 1.13 1.52
C ILE A 58 5.27 1.67 1.90
N VAL A 59 5.66 1.47 3.15
CA VAL A 59 6.94 1.98 3.65
C VAL A 59 8.10 1.34 2.89
N TYR A 60 8.04 0.02 2.73
CA TYR A 60 9.09 -0.69 2.02
C TYR A 60 9.18 -0.21 0.57
N HIS A 61 8.04 -0.07 -0.07
CA HIS A 61 7.99 0.34 -1.47
C HIS A 61 8.55 1.75 -1.63
N ASP A 62 8.18 2.66 -0.73
CA ASP A 62 8.68 4.04 -0.77
C ASP A 62 10.19 4.09 -0.56
N ILE A 63 10.69 3.30 0.37
CA ILE A 63 12.13 3.28 0.65
C ILE A 63 12.89 2.75 -0.57
N VAL A 64 12.41 1.66 -1.15
CA VAL A 64 13.07 1.07 -2.31
C VAL A 64 13.07 2.05 -3.48
N GLU A 65 11.95 2.71 -3.71
CA GLU A 65 11.86 3.68 -4.80
C GLU A 65 12.85 4.83 -4.60
N ASN A 66 12.92 5.33 -3.37
CA ASN A 66 13.77 6.48 -3.09
C ASN A 66 15.24 6.12 -3.15
N THR A 67 15.63 4.95 -2.62
CA THR A 67 17.03 4.56 -2.62
C THR A 67 17.49 4.09 -3.99
N LYS A 68 16.56 3.68 -4.84
CA LYS A 68 16.91 3.22 -6.18
C LYS A 68 17.59 4.32 -6.97
N ASP A 69 17.10 5.54 -6.86
CA ASP A 69 17.70 6.67 -7.57
C ASP A 69 19.13 6.91 -7.13
N TYR A 70 19.39 6.78 -5.85
CA TYR A 70 20.73 6.93 -5.32
C TYR A 70 21.68 5.91 -5.92
N VAL A 71 21.23 4.65 -5.90
CA VAL A 71 22.07 3.56 -6.40
C VAL A 71 22.36 3.75 -7.86
N GLU A 72 21.38 4.15 -8.63
CA GLU A 72 21.52 4.29 -10.07
C GLU A 72 22.36 5.49 -10.47
N SER A 73 22.38 6.51 -9.66
CA SER A 73 23.20 7.68 -9.95
C SER A 73 24.68 7.41 -9.76
N GLY A 74 25.00 6.39 -8.98
CA GLY A 74 26.38 6.02 -8.78
C GLY A 74 27.17 7.02 -7.98
N ASP A 75 26.53 7.73 -7.12
CA ASP A 75 27.10 8.83 -6.39
C ASP A 75 27.64 8.42 -5.03
N PHE A 76 28.31 7.35 -4.97
CA PHE A 76 28.88 6.98 -3.70
C PHE A 76 30.35 6.84 -3.84
#